data_731eb7aee02f575127b062d3be9b96c2
#
_entry.id   731eb7aee02f575127b062d3be9b96c2
#
_cell.length_a   1.000
_cell.length_b   1.000
_cell.length_c   1.000
_cell.angle_alpha   90.00
_cell.angle_beta   90.00
_cell.angle_gamma   90.00
#
_symmetry.space_group_name_H-M   'P 1'
#
loop_
_entity.id
_entity.type
_entity.pdbx_description
1 polymer ?
#
loop_
_entity_poly.entity_id
_entity_poly.type
_entity_poly.pdbx_seq_one_letter_code
_entity_poly.pdbx_strand_id
1 'polypeptide(L)'
;MGRIRTQPVKKYARLLLEKFPDKFTDDFEFNKRALETIAEIKSVKFRNQLAGYITSLVAKKRREEEKEMVEKIKAVMLEAPLATAKK
;
A
#
# COMPACT_ATOMS: atom_id res chain seq x y z
N MET A 1 -4.44 -26.07 -4.34
CA MET A 1 -4.23 -25.57 -4.16
C MET A 1 -3.88 -24.42 -4.52
N GLY A 2 -4.02 -23.90 -5.05
CA GLY A 2 -3.66 -22.82 -5.48
C GLY A 2 -3.75 -21.67 -4.61
N ARG A 3 -4.14 -21.78 -3.54
CA ARG A 3 -4.33 -20.69 -2.79
C ARG A 3 -3.10 -20.18 -2.50
N ILE A 4 -2.49 -19.55 -3.26
CA ILE A 4 -1.31 -18.98 -3.10
C ILE A 4 -1.23 -17.97 -2.02
N ARG A 5 -2.14 -17.06 -1.97
CA ARG A 5 -2.13 -16.10 -0.96
C ARG A 5 -2.67 -16.71 0.26
N THR A 6 -1.91 -17.47 0.89
CA THR A 6 -2.38 -18.18 2.04
C THR A 6 -2.42 -17.26 3.23
N GLN A 7 -2.97 -17.75 4.31
CA GLN A 7 -3.07 -17.01 5.53
C GLN A 7 -1.74 -16.50 6.04
N PRO A 8 -0.68 -17.30 6.02
CA PRO A 8 0.61 -16.81 6.50
C PRO A 8 1.09 -15.59 5.75
N VAL A 9 0.90 -15.56 4.44
CA VAL A 9 1.33 -14.44 3.64
C VAL A 9 0.57 -13.19 4.04
N LYS A 10 -0.73 -13.30 4.16
CA LYS A 10 -1.55 -12.15 4.51
C LYS A 10 -1.24 -11.66 5.92
N LYS A 11 -1.08 -12.60 6.82
CA LYS A 11 -0.82 -12.26 8.19
C LYS A 11 0.50 -11.52 8.36
N TYR A 12 1.56 -12.04 7.76
CA TYR A 12 2.85 -11.41 7.86
C TYR A 12 2.86 -10.05 7.18
N ALA A 13 2.18 -9.94 6.05
CA ALA A 13 2.14 -8.67 5.34
C ALA A 13 1.51 -7.60 6.21
N ARG A 14 0.42 -7.93 6.87
CA ARG A 14 -0.25 -6.96 7.71
C ARG A 14 0.59 -6.59 8.91
N LEU A 15 1.26 -7.57 9.50
CA LEU A 15 2.10 -7.29 10.63
C LEU A 15 3.25 -6.39 10.26
N LEU A 16 3.87 -6.64 9.12
CA LEU A 16 4.99 -5.85 8.68
C LEU A 16 4.56 -4.42 8.37
N LEU A 17 3.42 -4.28 7.73
CA LEU A 17 2.92 -2.95 7.41
C LEU A 17 2.57 -2.19 8.67
N GLU A 18 2.10 -2.89 9.67
CA GLU A 18 1.75 -2.25 10.93
C GLU A 18 2.97 -1.78 11.66
N LYS A 19 4.01 -2.59 11.68
CA LYS A 19 5.22 -2.24 12.39
C LYS A 19 6.16 -1.33 11.63
N PHE A 20 6.17 -1.46 10.33
CA PHE A 20 7.06 -0.64 9.51
C PHE A 20 6.31 0.03 8.37
N PRO A 21 5.40 0.91 8.70
CA PRO A 21 4.57 1.52 7.66
C PRO A 21 5.35 2.37 6.66
N ASP A 22 6.47 2.90 7.08
CA ASP A 22 7.27 3.72 6.20
C ASP A 22 8.30 2.97 5.38
N LYS A 23 8.43 1.69 5.62
CA LYS A 23 9.44 0.91 4.93
C LYS A 23 8.95 0.30 3.63
N PHE A 24 7.67 0.34 3.40
CA PHE A 24 7.12 -0.28 2.19
C PHE A 24 6.40 0.73 1.33
N THR A 25 6.48 0.55 0.03
CA THR A 25 5.85 1.45 -0.90
C THR A 25 5.06 0.64 -1.92
N ASP A 26 4.67 1.25 -3.00
CA ASP A 26 3.94 0.52 -4.03
C ASP A 26 4.92 0.02 -5.10
N ASP A 27 6.21 0.00 -4.79
CA ASP A 27 7.21 -0.50 -5.70
C ASP A 27 7.61 -1.90 -5.25
N PHE A 28 7.36 -2.89 -6.07
CA PHE A 28 7.65 -4.27 -5.74
C PHE A 28 9.13 -4.50 -5.46
N GLU A 29 9.99 -3.97 -6.30
CA GLU A 29 11.42 -4.17 -6.13
C GLU A 29 11.92 -3.56 -4.81
N PHE A 30 11.44 -2.40 -4.50
CA PHE A 30 11.81 -1.73 -3.27
C PHE A 30 11.36 -2.58 -2.09
N ASN A 31 10.13 -3.06 -2.13
CA ASN A 31 9.59 -3.85 -1.03
C ASN A 31 10.34 -5.16 -0.85
N LYS A 32 10.77 -5.74 -1.96
CA LYS A 32 11.51 -6.98 -1.90
C LYS A 32 12.82 -6.76 -1.17
N ARG A 33 13.49 -5.66 -1.46
CA ARG A 33 14.74 -5.35 -0.81
C ARG A 33 14.52 -5.01 0.65
N ALA A 34 13.46 -4.31 0.94
CA ALA A 34 13.15 -3.96 2.31
C ALA A 34 12.93 -5.22 3.13
N LEU A 35 12.29 -6.22 2.56
CA LEU A 35 12.06 -7.46 3.26
C LEU A 35 13.37 -8.16 3.54
N GLU A 36 14.30 -8.10 2.63
CA GLU A 36 15.59 -8.72 2.81
C GLU A 36 16.31 -8.08 4.00
N THR A 37 16.12 -6.80 4.17
CA THR A 37 16.78 -6.09 5.24
C THR A 37 16.11 -6.29 6.58
N ILE A 38 14.81 -6.24 6.59
CA ILE A 38 14.06 -6.33 7.83
C ILE A 38 13.93 -7.74 8.37
N ALA A 39 13.70 -8.69 7.54
CA ALA A 39 13.46 -10.04 7.97
C ALA A 39 14.31 -11.04 7.23
N GLU A 40 14.66 -12.12 7.93
CA GLU A 40 15.44 -13.14 7.31
C GLU A 40 14.47 -14.16 6.81
N ILE A 41 14.13 -14.13 5.59
CA ILE A 41 13.19 -15.06 5.00
C ILE A 41 13.96 -15.99 4.08
N LYS A 42 14.05 -17.23 4.46
CA LYS A 42 14.82 -18.17 3.70
C LYS A 42 14.20 -18.56 2.37
N SER A 43 12.90 -18.59 2.32
CA SER A 43 12.25 -18.95 1.09
C SER A 43 12.09 -17.76 0.16
N VAL A 44 12.73 -17.82 -0.97
CA VAL A 44 12.63 -16.74 -1.95
C VAL A 44 11.21 -16.64 -2.45
N LYS A 45 10.56 -17.78 -2.62
CA LYS A 45 9.20 -17.80 -3.09
C LYS A 45 8.27 -17.08 -2.10
N PHE A 46 8.43 -17.37 -0.83
CA PHE A 46 7.61 -16.76 0.19
C PHE A 46 7.87 -15.26 0.26
N ARG A 47 9.13 -14.87 0.17
CA ARG A 47 9.48 -13.46 0.21
C ARG A 47 8.87 -12.71 -0.97
N ASN A 48 8.91 -13.32 -2.16
CA ASN A 48 8.34 -12.68 -3.33
C ASN A 48 6.83 -12.56 -3.22
N GLN A 49 6.18 -13.58 -2.69
CA GLN A 49 4.75 -13.52 -2.51
C GLN A 49 4.38 -12.44 -1.50
N LEU A 50 5.17 -12.35 -0.44
CA LEU A 50 4.93 -11.37 0.60
C LEU A 50 5.12 -9.97 0.04
N ALA A 51 6.18 -9.74 -0.72
CA ALA A 51 6.43 -8.45 -1.32
C ALA A 51 5.30 -8.07 -2.27
N GLY A 52 4.83 -9.03 -3.04
CA GLY A 52 3.74 -8.78 -3.97
C GLY A 52 2.47 -8.37 -3.25
N TYR A 53 2.17 -9.06 -2.19
CA TYR A 53 0.95 -8.77 -1.45
C TYR A 53 1.06 -7.41 -0.76
N ILE A 54 2.20 -7.11 -0.17
CA ILE A 54 2.41 -5.83 0.48
C ILE A 54 2.29 -4.70 -0.55
N THR A 55 2.88 -4.90 -1.72
CA THR A 55 2.80 -3.89 -2.76
C THR A 55 1.34 -3.65 -3.16
N SER A 56 0.56 -4.70 -3.26
CA SER A 56 -0.83 -4.57 -3.62
C SER A 56 -1.60 -3.81 -2.55
N LEU A 57 -1.32 -4.11 -1.29
CA LEU A 57 -2.01 -3.44 -0.19
C LEU A 57 -1.69 -1.95 -0.14
N VAL A 58 -0.40 -1.63 -0.32
CA VAL A 58 0.00 -0.23 -0.28
C VAL A 58 -0.59 0.53 -1.46
N ALA A 59 -0.56 -0.08 -2.64
CA ALA A 59 -1.11 0.57 -3.82
C ALA A 59 -2.61 0.80 -3.67
N LYS A 60 -3.30 -0.17 -3.10
CA LYS A 60 -4.72 -0.04 -2.92
C LYS A 60 -5.03 1.07 -1.92
N LYS A 61 -4.28 1.12 -0.85
CA LYS A 61 -4.50 2.14 0.17
C LYS A 61 -4.23 3.51 -0.41
N ARG A 62 -3.18 3.66 -1.20
CA ARG A 62 -2.88 4.92 -1.81
C ARG A 62 -3.98 5.37 -2.74
N ARG A 63 -4.49 4.45 -3.54
CA ARG A 63 -5.56 4.79 -4.44
C ARG A 63 -6.80 5.26 -3.71
N GLU A 64 -7.10 4.62 -2.59
CA GLU A 64 -8.26 5.00 -1.82
C GLU A 64 -8.08 6.37 -1.20
N GLU A 65 -6.87 6.65 -0.73
CA GLU A 65 -6.58 7.95 -0.14
C GLU A 65 -6.68 9.05 -1.19
N GLU A 66 -6.17 8.79 -2.37
CA GLU A 66 -6.22 9.76 -3.44
C GLU A 66 -7.65 10.03 -3.85
N LYS A 67 -8.45 8.97 -3.88
CA LYS A 67 -9.83 9.11 -4.25
C LYS A 67 -10.56 9.96 -3.25
N GLU A 68 -10.34 9.72 -1.97
CA GLU A 68 -10.97 10.50 -0.93
C GLU A 68 -10.56 11.95 -1.05
N MET A 69 -9.30 12.18 -1.29
CA MET A 69 -8.82 13.52 -1.40
C MET A 69 -9.46 14.26 -2.57
N VAL A 70 -9.55 13.59 -3.70
CA VAL A 70 -10.17 14.18 -4.86
C VAL A 70 -11.62 14.53 -4.58
N GLU A 71 -12.32 13.65 -3.89
CA GLU A 71 -13.70 13.90 -3.58
C GLU A 71 -13.86 15.06 -2.63
N LYS A 72 -12.94 15.18 -1.67
CA LYS A 72 -13.01 16.28 -0.73
C LYS A 72 -12.76 17.59 -1.44
N ILE A 73 -11.79 17.60 -2.34
CA ILE A 73 -11.49 18.79 -3.09
C ILE A 73 -12.68 19.19 -3.94
N LYS A 74 -13.32 18.24 -4.55
CA LYS A 74 -14.47 18.55 -5.39
C LYS A 74 -15.59 19.13 -4.55
N ALA A 75 -15.80 18.57 -3.38
CA ALA A 75 -16.85 19.05 -2.51
C ALA A 75 -16.61 20.51 -2.12
N VAL A 76 -15.38 20.80 -1.80
CA VAL A 76 -15.03 22.15 -1.40
C VAL A 76 -15.23 23.12 -2.57
N MET A 77 -14.82 22.71 -3.74
CA MET A 77 -14.97 23.55 -4.89
C MET A 77 -16.43 23.81 -5.23
N LEU A 78 -17.26 22.79 -5.02
CA LEU A 78 -18.66 22.95 -5.29
C LEU A 78 -19.31 23.87 -4.28
N GLU A 79 -18.83 23.84 -3.07
CA GLU A 79 -19.39 24.66 -2.04
C GLU A 79 -18.95 26.10 -2.14
N ALA A 80 -17.78 26.34 -2.53
CA ALA A 80 -17.28 27.69 -2.61
C ALA A 80 -16.68 28.04 -3.95
N PRO A 81 -17.43 27.89 -4.95
CA PRO A 81 -16.91 28.09 -6.27
C PRO A 81 -16.45 29.50 -6.44
N LEU A 82 -17.16 30.37 -5.87
CA LEU A 82 -16.83 31.67 -6.02
C LEU A 82 -15.58 32.03 -5.49
N ALA A 83 -15.30 31.55 -4.40
CA ALA A 83 -14.12 31.85 -3.80
C ALA A 83 -13.07 31.79 -4.79
N THR A 84 -13.21 30.93 -5.61
CA THR A 84 -12.20 30.76 -6.51
C THR A 84 -12.34 31.72 -7.52
N ALA A 85 -13.38 31.85 -7.89
CA ALA A 85 -13.58 32.71 -8.91
C ALA A 85 -12.86 33.91 -8.67
N LYS A 86 -12.72 34.33 -8.18
CA LYS A 86 -12.38 35.45 -8.08
C LYS A 86 -11.23 35.80 -8.23
N LYS A 87 -10.97 35.70 -8.44
CA LYS A 87 -10.13 35.99 -8.61
C LYS A 87 -9.56 35.87 -9.18
#